data_d62ef4b7f5edfc571fb68b0e8d928a35
#
_entry.id   d62ef4b7f5edfc571fb68b0e8d928a35
#
_cell.length_a   1.000
_cell.length_b   1.000
_cell.length_c   1.000
_cell.angle_alpha   90.00
_cell.angle_beta   90.00
_cell.angle_gamma   90.00
#
_symmetry.space_group_name_H-M   'P 1'
#
loop_
_entity.id
_entity.type
_entity.pdbx_description
1 polymer ?
#
loop_
_entity_poly.entity_id
_entity_poly.type
_entity_poly.pdbx_seq_one_letter_code
_entity_poly.pdbx_strand_id
1 'polypeptide(L)'
;WCDVANMLRLQNERMSESYFPSIREYKKYYGLTIDRLQNVNKDVVIMHPGPINRGVEITSEVADSNNSIILDQVENGVAIRMAVIYLLAKKNFDR
;
A
#
# COMPACT_ATOMS: atom_id res chain seq x y z
N TRP A 1 9.64 -13.03 -8.67
CA TRP A 1 11.00 -12.78 -8.19
C TRP A 1 11.06 -11.77 -7.03
N CYS A 2 9.94 -11.19 -6.62
CA CYS A 2 9.90 -10.36 -5.42
C CYS A 2 9.31 -11.12 -4.23
N ASP A 3 9.75 -10.78 -3.04
CA ASP A 3 9.25 -11.36 -1.79
C ASP A 3 8.23 -10.45 -1.12
N VAL A 4 8.31 -9.16 -1.36
CA VAL A 4 7.41 -8.16 -0.83
C VAL A 4 6.98 -7.23 -1.96
N ALA A 5 5.68 -7.04 -2.11
CA ALA A 5 5.10 -6.10 -3.06
C ALA A 5 4.41 -4.99 -2.26
N ASN A 6 5.05 -3.83 -2.19
CA ASN A 6 4.49 -2.66 -1.53
C ASN A 6 3.85 -1.77 -2.59
N MET A 7 2.54 -1.78 -2.65
CA MET A 7 1.80 -1.07 -3.68
C MET A 7 1.75 0.43 -3.38
N LEU A 8 1.76 1.23 -4.43
CA LEU A 8 1.68 2.67 -4.32
C LEU A 8 0.26 3.13 -4.64
N ARG A 9 -0.27 4.01 -3.79
CA ARG A 9 -1.60 4.57 -4.01
C ARG A 9 -1.60 5.52 -5.20
N LEU A 10 -2.55 5.34 -6.11
CA LEU A 10 -2.79 6.30 -7.19
C LEU A 10 -3.52 7.52 -6.63
N GLN A 11 -2.86 8.67 -6.62
CA GLN A 11 -3.40 9.91 -6.05
C GLN A 11 -4.18 10.71 -7.11
N ASN A 12 -5.42 10.31 -7.36
CA ASN A 12 -6.27 10.95 -8.36
C ASN A 12 -6.46 12.44 -8.12
N GLU A 13 -6.56 12.84 -6.86
CA GLU A 13 -6.80 14.22 -6.45
C GLU A 13 -5.61 15.16 -6.73
N ARG A 14 -4.43 14.62 -6.94
CA ARG A 14 -3.22 15.39 -7.25
C ARG A 14 -2.86 15.38 -8.72
N MET A 15 -3.57 14.59 -9.51
CA MET A 15 -3.31 14.42 -10.93
C MET A 15 -4.21 15.36 -11.74
N SER A 16 -3.84 16.64 -11.79
CA SER A 16 -4.52 17.63 -12.62
C SER A 16 -4.28 17.35 -14.11
N GLU A 17 -3.14 16.75 -14.45
CA GLU A 17 -2.85 16.23 -15.77
C GLU A 17 -2.65 14.73 -15.66
N SER A 18 -3.55 13.96 -16.23
CA SER A 18 -3.48 12.52 -16.18
C SER A 18 -2.41 12.01 -17.14
N TYR A 19 -1.36 11.39 -16.63
CA TYR A 19 -0.40 10.64 -17.42
C TYR A 19 -0.99 9.35 -17.97
N PHE A 20 -2.13 8.94 -17.43
CA PHE A 20 -2.88 7.78 -17.88
C PHE A 20 -4.23 8.25 -18.42
N PRO A 21 -4.64 7.80 -19.62
CA PRO A 21 -5.91 8.22 -20.23
C PRO A 21 -7.13 7.88 -19.38
N SER A 22 -7.03 6.86 -18.51
CA SER A 22 -8.12 6.50 -17.60
C SER A 22 -7.64 5.62 -16.47
N ILE A 23 -8.39 5.63 -15.36
CA ILE A 23 -8.19 4.72 -14.23
C ILE A 23 -8.32 3.26 -14.67
N ARG A 24 -9.24 2.99 -15.60
CA ARG A 24 -9.46 1.65 -16.15
C ARG A 24 -8.20 1.12 -16.85
N GLU A 25 -7.52 1.97 -17.59
CA GLU A 25 -6.27 1.62 -18.27
C GLU A 25 -5.14 1.37 -17.29
N TYR A 26 -5.03 2.20 -16.25
CA TYR A 26 -4.07 1.98 -15.18
C TYR A 26 -4.28 0.62 -14.51
N LYS A 27 -5.52 0.30 -14.14
CA LYS A 27 -5.87 -0.98 -13.55
C LYS A 27 -5.47 -2.15 -14.45
N LYS A 28 -5.74 -2.03 -15.75
CA LYS A 28 -5.47 -3.09 -16.72
C LYS A 28 -3.98 -3.43 -16.81
N TYR A 29 -3.12 -2.41 -16.82
CA TYR A 29 -1.69 -2.60 -17.06
C TYR A 29 -0.85 -2.67 -15.79
N TYR A 30 -1.25 -2.01 -14.73
CA TYR A 30 -0.43 -1.84 -13.53
C TYR A 30 -1.10 -2.29 -12.23
N GLY A 31 -2.40 -2.53 -12.23
CA GLY A 31 -3.11 -2.98 -11.04
C GLY A 31 -2.69 -4.39 -10.61
N LEU A 32 -2.61 -4.61 -9.31
CA LEU A 32 -2.33 -5.94 -8.76
C LEU A 32 -3.65 -6.71 -8.64
N THR A 33 -3.73 -7.81 -9.38
CA THR A 33 -4.90 -8.69 -9.45
C THR A 33 -4.52 -10.09 -8.97
N ILE A 34 -5.53 -10.92 -8.71
CA ILE A 34 -5.29 -12.31 -8.33
C ILE A 34 -4.54 -13.06 -9.43
N ASP A 35 -4.85 -12.81 -10.70
CA ASP A 35 -4.15 -13.45 -11.83
C ASP A 35 -2.66 -13.12 -11.83
N ARG A 36 -2.32 -11.87 -11.57
CA ARG A 36 -0.91 -11.46 -11.48
C ARG A 36 -0.24 -12.00 -10.25
N LEU A 37 -0.97 -12.07 -9.14
CA LEU A 37 -0.45 -12.63 -7.88
C LEU A 37 -0.06 -14.09 -8.03
N GLN A 38 -0.77 -14.85 -8.84
CA GLN A 38 -0.46 -16.27 -9.08
C GLN A 38 0.87 -16.47 -9.81
N ASN A 39 1.37 -15.47 -10.50
CA ASN A 39 2.61 -15.52 -11.26
C ASN A 39 3.85 -15.13 -10.44
N VAL A 40 3.67 -14.79 -9.17
CA VAL A 40 4.77 -14.45 -8.28
C VAL A 40 4.91 -15.51 -7.19
N ASN A 41 5.91 -15.34 -6.33
CA ASN A 41 6.16 -16.25 -5.21
C ASN A 41 4.90 -16.41 -4.35
N LYS A 42 4.57 -17.66 -3.98
CA LYS A 42 3.40 -17.97 -3.16
C LYS A 42 3.44 -17.30 -1.78
N ASP A 43 4.64 -17.05 -1.28
CA ASP A 43 4.85 -16.45 0.04
C ASP A 43 5.01 -14.93 -0.03
N VAL A 44 4.74 -14.32 -1.18
CA VAL A 44 4.86 -12.87 -1.33
C VAL A 44 3.95 -12.14 -0.34
N VAL A 45 4.51 -11.12 0.29
CA VAL A 45 3.79 -10.27 1.24
C VAL A 45 3.30 -9.03 0.53
N ILE A 46 2.01 -8.74 0.62
CA ILE A 46 1.39 -7.58 0.00
C ILE A 46 1.25 -6.46 1.02
N MET A 47 1.80 -5.31 0.70
CA MET A 47 1.76 -4.11 1.54
C MET A 47 1.16 -2.95 0.77
N HIS A 48 0.60 -1.99 1.48
CA HIS A 48 0.10 -0.73 0.94
C HIS A 48 -0.01 0.28 2.09
N PRO A 49 0.54 1.47 1.94
CA PRO A 49 0.53 2.43 3.05
C PRO A 49 -0.87 2.92 3.44
N GLY A 50 -1.88 2.64 2.60
CA GLY A 50 -3.26 3.07 2.82
C GLY A 50 -3.46 4.58 2.69
N PRO A 51 -4.70 5.02 2.52
CA PRO A 51 -5.86 4.19 2.15
C PRO A 51 -5.72 3.64 0.74
N ILE A 52 -6.29 2.48 0.48
CA ILE A 52 -6.22 1.84 -0.84
C ILE A 52 -7.34 2.31 -1.75
N ASN A 53 -7.07 2.38 -3.06
CA ASN A 53 -8.10 2.57 -4.08
C ASN A 53 -8.48 1.18 -4.62
N ARG A 54 -9.47 0.55 -4.00
CA ARG A 54 -9.90 -0.80 -4.38
C ARG A 54 -10.34 -0.82 -5.85
N GLY A 55 -9.81 -1.78 -6.58
CA GLY A 55 -10.09 -1.92 -8.00
C GLY A 55 -9.27 -1.00 -8.91
N VAL A 56 -8.29 -0.29 -8.38
CA VAL A 56 -7.37 0.56 -9.16
C VAL A 56 -5.97 -0.03 -9.11
N GLU A 57 -5.14 0.35 -8.13
CA GLU A 57 -3.80 -0.20 -7.98
C GLU A 57 -3.80 -1.61 -7.40
N ILE A 58 -4.87 -1.99 -6.70
CA ILE A 58 -5.02 -3.31 -6.08
C ILE A 58 -6.50 -3.70 -6.06
N THR A 59 -6.80 -4.95 -6.39
CA THR A 59 -8.19 -5.44 -6.29
C THR A 59 -8.55 -5.75 -4.84
N SER A 60 -9.85 -5.72 -4.53
CA SER A 60 -10.34 -6.09 -3.20
C SER A 60 -9.95 -7.52 -2.82
N GLU A 61 -9.98 -8.44 -3.78
CA GLU A 61 -9.61 -9.83 -3.56
C GLU A 61 -8.17 -9.97 -3.09
N VAL A 62 -7.23 -9.23 -3.70
CA VAL A 62 -5.83 -9.23 -3.31
C VAL A 62 -5.64 -8.54 -1.97
N ALA A 63 -6.28 -7.39 -1.77
CA ALA A 63 -6.19 -6.63 -0.52
C ALA A 63 -6.66 -7.45 0.69
N ASP A 64 -7.64 -8.30 0.51
CA ASP A 64 -8.23 -9.13 1.57
C ASP A 64 -7.67 -10.56 1.57
N SER A 65 -6.67 -10.86 0.75
CA SER A 65 -6.05 -12.18 0.66
C SER A 65 -5.16 -12.50 1.88
N ASN A 66 -4.81 -13.76 2.03
CA ASN A 66 -3.91 -14.21 3.09
C ASN A 66 -2.49 -13.66 2.95
N ASN A 67 -2.12 -13.19 1.76
CA ASN A 67 -0.81 -12.58 1.51
C ASN A 67 -0.76 -11.12 1.96
N SER A 68 -1.91 -10.50 2.19
CA SER A 68 -2.00 -9.08 2.53
C SER A 68 -1.79 -8.85 4.03
N ILE A 69 -0.90 -7.91 4.36
CA ILE A 69 -0.68 -7.44 5.74
C ILE A 69 -1.00 -5.94 5.84
N ILE A 70 -1.85 -5.44 4.96
CA ILE A 70 -2.14 -4.00 4.85
C ILE A 70 -2.70 -3.45 6.17
N LEU A 71 -3.63 -4.16 6.79
CA LEU A 71 -4.22 -3.72 8.07
C LEU A 71 -3.18 -3.69 9.18
N ASP A 72 -2.35 -4.74 9.28
CA ASP A 72 -1.27 -4.78 10.26
C ASP A 72 -0.25 -3.67 10.02
N GLN A 73 0.04 -3.38 8.76
CA GLN A 73 0.94 -2.29 8.38
C GLN A 73 0.41 -0.94 8.86
N VAL A 74 -0.88 -0.66 8.65
CA VAL A 74 -1.51 0.59 9.08
C VAL A 74 -1.45 0.71 10.60
N GLU A 75 -1.80 -0.33 11.32
CA GLU A 75 -1.75 -0.37 12.78
C GLU A 75 -0.33 -0.16 13.32
N ASN A 76 0.64 -0.87 12.78
CA ASN A 76 2.05 -0.74 13.15
C ASN A 76 2.60 0.64 12.80
N GLY A 77 2.15 1.22 11.69
CA GLY A 77 2.53 2.57 11.29
C GLY A 77 2.10 3.62 12.31
N VAL A 78 0.90 3.50 12.85
CA VAL A 78 0.41 4.38 13.92
C VAL A 78 1.30 4.22 15.17
N ALA A 79 1.56 2.98 15.58
CA ALA A 79 2.37 2.70 16.77
C ALA A 79 3.79 3.27 16.64
N ILE A 80 4.42 3.11 15.48
CA ILE A 80 5.77 3.62 15.24
C ILE A 80 5.80 5.14 15.23
N ARG A 81 4.82 5.80 14.61
CA ARG A 81 4.73 7.27 14.62
C ARG A 81 4.56 7.79 16.04
N MET A 82 3.73 7.13 16.85
CA MET A 82 3.57 7.49 18.26
C MET A 82 4.89 7.36 19.02
N ALA A 83 5.61 6.27 18.79
CA ALA A 83 6.91 6.05 19.44
C ALA A 83 7.94 7.11 19.05
N VAL A 84 8.01 7.46 17.78
CA VAL A 84 8.93 8.49 17.27
C VAL A 84 8.60 9.85 17.90
N ILE A 85 7.34 10.24 17.91
CA ILE A 85 6.90 11.50 18.50
C ILE A 85 7.23 11.52 20.00
N TYR A 86 6.94 10.43 20.71
CA TYR A 86 7.25 10.31 22.14
C TYR A 86 8.74 10.49 22.42
N LEU A 87 9.59 9.78 21.68
CA LEU A 87 11.04 9.83 21.89
C LEU A 87 11.61 11.23 21.60
N LEU A 88 11.16 11.87 20.54
CA LEU A 88 11.63 13.20 20.17
C LEU A 88 11.13 14.26 21.15
N ALA A 89 9.87 14.18 21.56
CA ALA A 89 9.28 15.11 22.53
C ALA A 89 9.97 14.96 23.89
N LYS A 90 10.19 13.72 24.36
CA LYS A 90 10.88 13.44 25.63
C LYS A 90 12.28 14.03 25.64
N LYS A 91 13.01 13.88 24.55
CA LYS A 91 14.36 14.42 24.42
C LYS A 91 14.37 15.94 24.60
N ASN A 92 13.35 16.64 24.10
CA ASN A 92 13.25 18.09 24.24
C ASN A 92 12.85 18.55 25.65
N PHE A 93 12.10 17.72 26.38
CA PHE A 93 11.66 18.04 27.74
C PHE A 93 12.67 17.65 28.81
N ASP A 94 13.56 16.70 28.55
CA ASP A 94 14.54 16.19 29.51
C ASP A 94 15.88 16.95 29.48
N ARG A 95 15.90 18.12 28.90
CA ARG A 95 17.10 18.98 28.88
C ARG A 95 17.30 19.68 30.21
#